data_b25628271446324ba0ccfe0d27ce2f4c
#
_entry.id   b25628271446324ba0ccfe0d27ce2f4c
#
_cell.length_a   1.000
_cell.length_b   1.000
_cell.length_c   1.000
_cell.angle_alpha   90.00
_cell.angle_beta   90.00
_cell.angle_gamma   90.00
#
_symmetry.space_group_name_H-M   'P 1'
#
loop_
_entity.id
_entity.type
_entity.pdbx_description
1 polymer ?
#
loop_
_entity_poly.entity_id
_entity_poly.type
_entity_poly.pdbx_seq_one_letter_code
_entity_poly.pdbx_strand_id
1 'polypeptide(L)'
;YSEDEGYYYLKKNSKDYLIEKTICRNAVKPNTLDERLTLDSQMEKLIFPYIQDEGQVVLMSEDYLQTNYPRAYAYLTDYKKDLAQRDKGNRQYQGWYAYGRTQALNIKGYRLFFPYLASKPIFILSDDQELMFYNGYALVSDDLEQLRFLQKILCSKVFWYYIKNSSKPYGGEYMSLAKNYVKNFGIINMSPRQRMIFMELTEQKEIDEYLSNLYKLKAAISLY
;
A
#
# COMPACT_ATOMS: atom_id res chain seq x y z
N TYR A 1 11.23 9.39 14.42
CA TYR A 1 10.43 10.19 15.35
C TYR A 1 10.26 9.47 16.69
N SER A 2 10.00 10.21 17.75
CA SER A 2 9.48 9.72 19.02
C SER A 2 8.08 10.30 19.26
N GLU A 3 7.36 9.83 20.28
CA GLU A 3 5.99 10.27 20.53
C GLU A 3 5.62 10.26 22.01
N ASP A 4 4.61 11.06 22.38
CA ASP A 4 3.89 11.03 23.64
C ASP A 4 2.37 10.87 23.38
N GLU A 5 1.52 11.16 24.38
CA GLU A 5 0.06 11.03 24.23
C GLU A 5 -0.54 11.95 23.17
N GLY A 6 0.02 13.14 22.93
CA GLY A 6 -0.57 14.17 22.05
C GLY A 6 0.20 14.47 20.76
N TYR A 7 1.50 14.20 20.75
CA TYR A 7 2.38 14.70 19.70
C TYR A 7 3.34 13.64 19.18
N TYR A 8 3.71 13.79 17.90
CA TYR A 8 4.92 13.21 17.32
C TYR A 8 6.05 14.22 17.36
N TYR A 9 7.24 13.79 17.78
CA TYR A 9 8.46 14.58 17.85
C TYR A 9 9.32 14.21 16.64
N LEU A 10 9.59 15.16 15.79
CA LEU A 10 10.36 14.97 14.56
C LEU A 10 11.56 15.91 14.54
N LYS A 11 12.77 15.38 14.36
CA LYS A 11 13.95 16.18 14.06
C LYS A 11 14.25 16.16 12.57
N LYS A 12 14.29 17.33 11.93
CA LYS A 12 14.57 17.47 10.51
C LYS A 12 15.37 18.75 10.23
N ASN A 13 16.46 18.63 9.48
CA ASN A 13 17.35 19.76 9.16
C ASN A 13 17.80 20.55 10.40
N SER A 14 18.21 19.83 11.47
CA SER A 14 18.62 20.37 12.77
C SER A 14 17.56 21.20 13.51
N LYS A 15 16.29 21.13 13.09
CA LYS A 15 15.15 21.73 13.74
C LYS A 15 14.23 20.65 14.32
N ASP A 16 13.74 20.89 15.54
CA ASP A 16 12.80 20.00 16.20
C ASP A 16 11.37 20.49 15.95
N TYR A 17 10.50 19.56 15.62
CA TYR A 17 9.08 19.80 15.37
C TYR A 17 8.21 18.92 16.24
N LEU A 18 7.11 19.49 16.67
CA LEU A 18 5.98 18.80 17.28
C LEU A 18 4.85 18.76 16.26
N ILE A 19 4.20 17.62 16.12
CA ILE A 19 3.06 17.46 15.21
C ILE A 19 1.92 16.83 16.00
N GLU A 20 0.75 17.41 15.97
CA GLU A 20 -0.44 16.86 16.61
C GLU A 20 -0.77 15.48 16.03
N LYS A 21 -0.95 14.48 16.89
CA LYS A 21 -1.25 13.10 16.44
C LYS A 21 -2.59 13.02 15.69
N THR A 22 -3.56 13.84 16.10
CA THR A 22 -4.92 13.79 15.56
C THR A 22 -5.04 14.20 14.09
N ILE A 23 -4.07 14.97 13.57
CA ILE A 23 -4.01 15.28 12.13
C ILE A 23 -3.25 14.21 11.35
N CYS A 24 -2.57 13.28 12.01
CA CYS A 24 -1.75 12.27 11.33
C CYS A 24 -2.55 11.00 11.01
N ARG A 25 -2.17 10.33 9.94
CA ARG A 25 -2.66 9.01 9.55
C ARG A 25 -1.50 8.06 9.32
N ASN A 26 -1.74 6.77 9.58
CA ASN A 26 -0.79 5.73 9.24
C ASN A 26 -0.72 5.53 7.73
N ALA A 27 0.48 5.31 7.22
CA ALA A 27 0.70 5.01 5.82
C ALA A 27 1.87 4.06 5.63
N VAL A 28 1.84 3.32 4.52
CA VAL A 28 2.93 2.43 4.11
C VAL A 28 3.38 2.74 2.68
N LYS A 29 4.60 2.31 2.37
CA LYS A 29 5.15 2.34 1.00
C LYS A 29 5.24 0.92 0.47
N PRO A 30 4.29 0.42 -0.32
CA PRO A 30 4.35 -0.96 -0.82
C PRO A 30 5.65 -1.32 -1.54
N ASN A 31 6.33 -0.36 -2.18
CA ASN A 31 7.61 -0.61 -2.84
C ASN A 31 8.77 -0.96 -1.90
N THR A 32 8.66 -0.65 -0.62
CA THR A 32 9.72 -0.86 0.38
C THR A 32 9.30 -1.81 1.49
N LEU A 33 8.10 -2.39 1.41
CA LEU A 33 7.64 -3.37 2.40
C LEU A 33 8.47 -4.63 2.36
N ASP A 34 8.88 -5.08 3.54
CA ASP A 34 9.58 -6.33 3.78
C ASP A 34 8.63 -7.33 4.47
N GLU A 35 8.38 -8.46 3.81
CA GLU A 35 7.49 -9.49 4.34
C GLU A 35 7.99 -10.18 5.62
N ARG A 36 9.28 -10.00 5.97
CA ARG A 36 9.89 -10.54 7.20
C ARG A 36 9.61 -9.68 8.43
N LEU A 37 9.11 -8.46 8.22
CA LEU A 37 8.79 -7.50 9.27
C LEU A 37 7.27 -7.41 9.45
N THR A 38 6.83 -7.03 10.64
CA THR A 38 5.42 -6.71 10.86
C THR A 38 5.04 -5.46 10.08
N LEU A 39 3.80 -5.38 9.62
CA LEU A 39 3.33 -4.20 8.88
C LEU A 39 3.41 -2.94 9.74
N ASP A 40 3.07 -3.05 11.03
CA ASP A 40 3.11 -1.93 11.99
C ASP A 40 4.50 -1.30 12.11
N SER A 41 5.56 -2.11 12.11
CA SER A 41 6.94 -1.63 12.18
C SER A 41 7.39 -0.85 10.93
N GLN A 42 6.63 -0.94 9.85
CA GLN A 42 6.90 -0.30 8.56
C GLN A 42 5.97 0.87 8.26
N MET A 43 5.09 1.21 9.21
CA MET A 43 4.18 2.34 9.07
C MET A 43 4.91 3.67 9.25
N GLU A 44 4.54 4.63 8.43
CA GLU A 44 4.93 6.03 8.54
C GLU A 44 3.72 6.86 8.98
N LYS A 45 3.99 8.06 9.50
CA LYS A 45 2.95 9.03 9.84
C LYS A 45 2.89 10.11 8.76
N LEU A 46 1.71 10.31 8.20
CA LEU A 46 1.45 11.38 7.24
C LEU A 46 0.58 12.45 7.89
N ILE A 47 0.96 13.72 7.76
CA ILE A 47 0.07 14.84 8.07
C ILE A 47 -1.08 14.80 7.05
N PHE A 48 -2.31 14.62 7.52
CA PHE A 48 -3.51 14.45 6.70
C PHE A 48 -4.42 15.68 6.84
N PRO A 49 -4.20 16.76 6.08
CA PRO A 49 -4.92 18.02 6.21
C PRO A 49 -6.31 17.97 5.54
N TYR A 50 -7.05 16.89 5.78
CA TYR A 50 -8.37 16.64 5.21
C TYR A 50 -9.36 16.23 6.29
N ILE A 51 -10.62 16.56 6.08
CA ILE A 51 -11.75 16.15 6.91
C ILE A 51 -12.79 15.40 6.08
N GLN A 52 -13.62 14.63 6.77
CA GLN A 52 -14.79 14.01 6.16
C GLN A 52 -15.94 15.03 6.19
N ASP A 53 -16.48 15.37 5.02
CA ASP A 53 -17.61 16.28 4.86
C ASP A 53 -18.61 15.65 3.89
N GLU A 54 -19.85 15.45 4.32
CA GLU A 54 -20.94 14.82 3.54
C GLU A 54 -20.51 13.55 2.76
N GLY A 55 -19.68 12.71 3.37
CA GLY A 55 -19.19 11.47 2.74
C GLY A 55 -18.00 11.66 1.78
N GLN A 56 -17.53 12.89 1.62
CA GLN A 56 -16.36 13.23 0.81
C GLN A 56 -15.17 13.61 1.69
N VAL A 57 -13.96 13.27 1.25
CA VAL A 57 -12.74 13.78 1.87
C VAL A 57 -12.38 15.12 1.24
N VAL A 58 -12.48 16.19 2.04
CA VAL A 58 -12.22 17.57 1.60
C VAL A 58 -11.00 18.16 2.30
N LEU A 59 -10.28 19.03 1.61
CA LEU A 59 -9.14 19.74 2.18
C LEU A 59 -9.63 20.69 3.28
N MET A 60 -9.00 20.68 4.45
CA MET A 60 -9.22 21.69 5.49
C MET A 60 -8.93 23.08 4.94
N SER A 61 -9.71 24.10 5.35
CA SER A 61 -9.31 25.48 5.07
C SER A 61 -8.01 25.84 5.78
N GLU A 62 -7.26 26.79 5.25
CA GLU A 62 -5.99 27.19 5.87
C GLU A 62 -6.20 27.72 7.29
N ASP A 63 -7.24 28.51 7.51
CA ASP A 63 -7.61 29.03 8.84
C ASP A 63 -7.96 27.92 9.83
N TYR A 64 -8.73 26.90 9.37
CA TYR A 64 -9.05 25.74 10.20
C TYR A 64 -7.78 24.97 10.59
N LEU A 65 -6.90 24.72 9.62
CA LEU A 65 -5.64 24.00 9.85
C LEU A 65 -4.76 24.77 10.83
N GLN A 66 -4.61 26.08 10.66
CA GLN A 66 -3.81 26.94 11.52
C GLN A 66 -4.35 27.00 12.96
N THR A 67 -5.68 27.07 13.10
CA THR A 67 -6.33 27.19 14.41
C THR A 67 -6.31 25.88 15.19
N ASN A 68 -6.62 24.77 14.55
CA ASN A 68 -6.81 23.47 15.21
C ASN A 68 -5.52 22.63 15.27
N TYR A 69 -4.58 22.86 14.36
CA TYR A 69 -3.31 22.12 14.24
C TYR A 69 -2.11 23.06 14.05
N PRO A 70 -1.89 24.00 14.99
CA PRO A 70 -0.87 25.05 14.83
C PRO A 70 0.55 24.51 14.66
N ARG A 71 0.86 23.37 15.25
CA ARG A 71 2.18 22.74 15.14
C ARG A 71 2.41 22.12 13.77
N ALA A 72 1.44 21.34 13.28
CA ALA A 72 1.47 20.80 11.92
C ALA A 72 1.48 21.92 10.88
N TYR A 73 0.71 22.99 11.09
CA TYR A 73 0.69 24.15 10.19
C TYR A 73 2.07 24.84 10.15
N ALA A 74 2.70 25.06 11.30
CA ALA A 74 4.05 25.65 11.37
C ALA A 74 5.07 24.78 10.62
N TYR A 75 5.04 23.47 10.84
CA TYR A 75 5.90 22.52 10.10
C TYR A 75 5.69 22.62 8.59
N LEU A 76 4.45 22.58 8.12
CA LEU A 76 4.12 22.67 6.69
C LEU A 76 4.58 24.02 6.11
N THR A 77 4.44 25.12 6.86
CA THR A 77 4.85 26.47 6.44
C THR A 77 6.36 26.57 6.23
N ASP A 78 7.17 25.93 7.07
CA ASP A 78 8.62 25.87 6.87
C ASP A 78 9.00 25.22 5.54
N TYR A 79 8.16 24.29 5.04
CA TYR A 79 8.35 23.58 3.76
C TYR A 79 7.47 24.10 2.62
N LYS A 80 6.82 25.26 2.81
CA LYS A 80 5.89 25.84 1.78
C LYS A 80 6.56 26.04 0.43
N LYS A 81 7.82 26.47 0.41
CA LYS A 81 8.59 26.68 -0.84
C LYS A 81 8.82 25.34 -1.57
N ASP A 82 9.21 24.29 -0.82
CA ASP A 82 9.43 22.96 -1.41
C ASP A 82 8.12 22.37 -1.93
N LEU A 83 7.04 22.55 -1.18
CA LEU A 83 5.70 22.12 -1.58
C LEU A 83 5.21 22.86 -2.85
N ALA A 84 5.53 24.13 -3.01
CA ALA A 84 5.19 24.92 -4.20
C ALA A 84 5.97 24.49 -5.46
N GLN A 85 7.16 23.90 -5.30
CA GLN A 85 7.98 23.40 -6.41
C GLN A 85 7.58 21.97 -6.87
N ARG A 86 6.61 21.32 -6.23
CA ARG A 86 6.11 20.02 -6.67
C ARG A 86 5.61 20.08 -8.12
N ASP A 87 5.75 18.97 -8.84
CA ASP A 87 5.41 18.89 -10.27
C ASP A 87 6.06 20.05 -11.10
N LYS A 88 7.27 20.46 -10.70
CA LYS A 88 8.03 21.57 -11.32
C LYS A 88 7.28 22.92 -11.28
N GLY A 89 6.39 23.11 -10.30
CA GLY A 89 5.57 24.31 -10.16
C GLY A 89 4.43 24.44 -11.20
N ASN A 90 4.23 23.43 -12.05
CA ASN A 90 3.28 23.52 -13.18
C ASN A 90 1.84 23.13 -12.80
N ARG A 91 1.60 22.63 -11.59
CA ARG A 91 0.28 22.19 -11.16
C ARG A 91 -0.31 23.11 -10.12
N GLN A 92 -1.56 23.51 -10.34
CA GLN A 92 -2.35 24.20 -9.32
C GLN A 92 -2.98 23.15 -8.38
N TYR A 93 -2.85 23.38 -7.09
CA TYR A 93 -3.45 22.58 -6.03
C TYR A 93 -4.57 23.38 -5.37
N GLN A 94 -5.54 22.70 -4.78
CA GLN A 94 -6.64 23.32 -4.00
C GLN A 94 -6.11 24.16 -2.83
N GLY A 95 -4.98 23.77 -2.25
CA GLY A 95 -4.20 24.50 -1.25
C GLY A 95 -2.73 24.12 -1.37
N TRP A 96 -1.82 24.98 -0.97
CA TRP A 96 -0.37 24.73 -1.06
C TRP A 96 0.08 23.49 -0.25
N TYR A 97 -0.68 23.10 0.78
CA TYR A 97 -0.46 21.92 1.63
C TYR A 97 -1.25 20.69 1.16
N ALA A 98 -2.06 20.78 0.13
CA ALA A 98 -2.83 19.66 -0.40
C ALA A 98 -1.94 18.56 -0.98
N TYR A 99 -2.40 17.31 -0.98
CA TYR A 99 -1.69 16.23 -1.65
C TYR A 99 -1.70 16.38 -3.17
N GLY A 100 -0.66 15.89 -3.81
CA GLY A 100 -0.55 15.90 -5.27
C GLY A 100 -1.57 14.99 -5.96
N ARG A 101 -2.05 13.96 -5.28
CA ARG A 101 -3.08 13.02 -5.77
C ARG A 101 -4.05 12.70 -4.65
N THR A 102 -5.34 12.85 -4.93
CA THR A 102 -6.42 12.70 -3.94
C THR A 102 -7.43 11.62 -4.31
N GLN A 103 -7.30 10.99 -5.49
CA GLN A 103 -8.31 10.06 -6.02
C GLN A 103 -8.57 8.85 -5.14
N ALA A 104 -7.59 8.45 -4.31
CA ALA A 104 -7.70 7.29 -3.44
C ALA A 104 -8.08 7.63 -1.99
N LEU A 105 -8.26 8.91 -1.64
CA LEU A 105 -8.53 9.31 -0.25
C LEU A 105 -9.90 8.84 0.26
N ASN A 106 -10.87 8.65 -0.64
CA ASN A 106 -12.22 8.15 -0.31
C ASN A 106 -12.33 6.61 -0.39
N ILE A 107 -11.27 5.89 -0.80
CA ILE A 107 -11.35 4.45 -0.95
C ILE A 107 -11.13 3.79 0.40
N LYS A 108 -12.20 3.18 0.94
CA LYS A 108 -12.18 2.36 2.15
C LYS A 108 -12.11 0.88 1.79
N GLY A 109 -11.68 0.06 2.73
CA GLY A 109 -11.62 -1.39 2.59
C GLY A 109 -10.26 -1.97 3.01
N TYR A 110 -10.23 -3.28 3.17
CA TYR A 110 -9.00 -4.04 3.41
C TYR A 110 -8.06 -3.92 2.21
N ARG A 111 -6.77 -4.07 2.42
CA ARG A 111 -5.76 -3.84 1.39
C ARG A 111 -4.77 -4.99 1.29
N LEU A 112 -4.48 -5.39 0.07
CA LEU A 112 -3.40 -6.30 -0.25
C LEU A 112 -2.34 -5.52 -1.05
N PHE A 113 -1.28 -5.12 -0.36
CA PHE A 113 -0.22 -4.27 -0.90
C PHE A 113 0.78 -5.06 -1.72
N PHE A 114 1.29 -4.46 -2.80
CA PHE A 114 2.38 -5.03 -3.59
C PHE A 114 3.22 -3.94 -4.27
N PRO A 115 4.52 -4.20 -4.54
CA PRO A 115 5.42 -3.22 -5.14
C PRO A 115 5.24 -3.10 -6.66
N TYR A 116 5.83 -2.07 -7.26
CA TYR A 116 5.93 -1.94 -8.73
C TYR A 116 6.85 -2.96 -9.36
N LEU A 117 7.94 -3.28 -8.68
CA LEU A 117 8.98 -4.21 -9.10
C LEU A 117 9.27 -5.18 -7.96
N ALA A 118 9.45 -6.44 -8.28
CA ALA A 118 9.82 -7.48 -7.32
C ALA A 118 10.71 -8.54 -7.95
N SER A 119 11.56 -9.18 -7.14
CA SER A 119 12.34 -10.37 -7.50
C SER A 119 11.66 -11.69 -7.11
N LYS A 120 10.55 -11.59 -6.36
CA LYS A 120 9.68 -12.69 -5.94
C LYS A 120 8.25 -12.16 -5.73
N PRO A 121 7.22 -13.01 -5.64
CA PRO A 121 5.87 -12.57 -5.38
C PRO A 121 5.74 -12.06 -3.93
N ILE A 122 5.46 -10.78 -3.77
CA ILE A 122 5.28 -10.12 -2.45
C ILE A 122 3.93 -9.45 -2.43
N PHE A 123 3.02 -9.96 -1.57
CA PHE A 123 1.71 -9.41 -1.34
C PHE A 123 1.43 -9.40 0.16
N ILE A 124 1.27 -8.22 0.76
CA ILE A 124 1.13 -8.01 2.20
C ILE A 124 -0.27 -7.51 2.49
N LEU A 125 -1.01 -8.29 3.28
CA LEU A 125 -2.38 -8.00 3.67
C LEU A 125 -2.42 -7.04 4.86
N SER A 126 -3.35 -6.08 4.80
CA SER A 126 -3.76 -5.24 5.93
C SER A 126 -5.26 -5.38 6.16
N ASP A 127 -5.63 -5.58 7.41
CA ASP A 127 -7.01 -5.53 7.91
C ASP A 127 -7.42 -4.13 8.42
N ASP A 128 -6.48 -3.18 8.44
CA ASP A 128 -6.78 -1.78 8.70
C ASP A 128 -7.35 -1.11 7.43
N GLN A 129 -8.66 -0.81 7.46
CA GLN A 129 -9.38 -0.19 6.34
C GLN A 129 -9.04 1.29 6.15
N GLU A 130 -8.39 1.94 7.12
CA GLU A 130 -8.00 3.34 7.06
C GLU A 130 -6.51 3.52 6.73
N LEU A 131 -5.72 2.42 6.70
CA LEU A 131 -4.29 2.48 6.41
C LEU A 131 -4.04 3.06 5.02
N MET A 132 -3.38 4.19 4.97
CA MET A 132 -3.02 4.85 3.72
C MET A 132 -1.79 4.20 3.07
N PHE A 133 -1.62 4.45 1.78
CA PHE A 133 -0.41 4.03 1.09
C PHE A 133 -0.03 5.00 -0.03
N TYR A 134 1.23 4.99 -0.38
CA TYR A 134 1.78 5.72 -1.51
C TYR A 134 3.01 4.99 -2.06
N ASN A 135 3.36 5.25 -3.33
CA ASN A 135 4.52 4.62 -3.98
C ASN A 135 4.45 3.09 -3.97
N GLY A 136 3.43 2.55 -4.65
CA GLY A 136 3.17 1.13 -4.82
C GLY A 136 1.72 0.89 -5.22
N TYR A 137 1.28 -0.36 -5.16
CA TYR A 137 -0.07 -0.78 -5.51
C TYR A 137 -0.79 -1.43 -4.33
N ALA A 138 -2.12 -1.45 -4.39
CA ALA A 138 -2.96 -2.27 -3.53
C ALA A 138 -4.16 -2.83 -4.33
N LEU A 139 -4.55 -4.06 -4.00
CA LEU A 139 -5.90 -4.55 -4.24
C LEU A 139 -6.74 -4.14 -3.03
N VAL A 140 -7.93 -3.63 -3.26
CA VAL A 140 -8.84 -3.17 -2.20
C VAL A 140 -10.14 -3.92 -2.30
N SER A 141 -10.66 -4.41 -1.17
CA SER A 141 -11.93 -5.12 -1.06
C SER A 141 -12.53 -4.87 0.33
N ASP A 142 -13.83 -4.94 0.44
CA ASP A 142 -14.60 -5.03 1.69
C ASP A 142 -14.65 -6.46 2.25
N ASP A 143 -14.23 -7.46 1.47
CA ASP A 143 -14.12 -8.86 1.85
C ASP A 143 -12.67 -9.25 2.17
N LEU A 144 -12.34 -9.33 3.47
CA LEU A 144 -11.02 -9.72 3.96
C LEU A 144 -10.66 -11.16 3.56
N GLU A 145 -11.62 -12.08 3.61
CA GLU A 145 -11.37 -13.48 3.26
C GLU A 145 -11.08 -13.65 1.77
N GLN A 146 -11.71 -12.83 0.94
CA GLN A 146 -11.36 -12.78 -0.48
C GLN A 146 -9.92 -12.30 -0.70
N LEU A 147 -9.47 -11.30 0.04
CA LEU A 147 -8.08 -10.83 -0.05
C LEU A 147 -7.09 -11.87 0.51
N ARG A 148 -7.44 -12.60 1.57
CA ARG A 148 -6.63 -13.74 2.07
C ARG A 148 -6.48 -14.84 1.03
N PHE A 149 -7.57 -15.19 0.38
CA PHE A 149 -7.57 -16.14 -0.74
C PHE A 149 -6.68 -15.68 -1.87
N LEU A 150 -6.82 -14.42 -2.30
CA LEU A 150 -5.97 -13.83 -3.34
C LEU A 150 -4.50 -13.77 -2.93
N GLN A 151 -4.20 -13.43 -1.68
CA GLN A 151 -2.83 -13.40 -1.18
C GLN A 151 -2.14 -14.76 -1.35
N LYS A 152 -2.80 -15.85 -0.92
CA LYS A 152 -2.23 -17.20 -1.07
C LYS A 152 -1.92 -17.54 -2.53
N ILE A 153 -2.81 -17.18 -3.45
CA ILE A 153 -2.61 -17.43 -4.89
C ILE A 153 -1.50 -16.54 -5.45
N LEU A 154 -1.53 -15.24 -5.14
CA LEU A 154 -0.58 -14.27 -5.68
C LEU A 154 0.82 -14.38 -5.09
N CYS A 155 0.98 -14.97 -3.90
CA CYS A 155 2.28 -15.31 -3.32
C CYS A 155 2.86 -16.65 -3.82
N SER A 156 2.16 -17.37 -4.70
CA SER A 156 2.57 -18.71 -5.17
C SER A 156 3.57 -18.68 -6.31
N LYS A 157 4.27 -19.80 -6.49
CA LYS A 157 5.11 -20.06 -7.66
C LYS A 157 4.33 -20.05 -8.97
N VAL A 158 3.05 -20.39 -8.96
CA VAL A 158 2.18 -20.36 -10.16
C VAL A 158 2.03 -18.93 -10.65
N PHE A 159 1.70 -17.98 -9.76
CA PHE A 159 1.63 -16.58 -10.12
C PHE A 159 2.99 -16.04 -10.55
N TRP A 160 4.08 -16.42 -9.86
CA TRP A 160 5.42 -15.97 -10.23
C TRP A 160 5.86 -16.49 -11.59
N TYR A 161 5.55 -17.75 -11.91
CA TYR A 161 5.75 -18.31 -13.26
C TYR A 161 5.00 -17.50 -14.32
N TYR A 162 3.73 -17.15 -14.07
CA TYR A 162 2.98 -16.29 -14.97
C TYR A 162 3.66 -14.92 -15.17
N ILE A 163 4.07 -14.25 -14.08
CA ILE A 163 4.75 -12.95 -14.14
C ILE A 163 6.05 -13.03 -14.94
N LYS A 164 6.88 -14.05 -14.71
CA LYS A 164 8.13 -14.23 -15.46
C LYS A 164 7.92 -14.40 -16.97
N ASN A 165 6.80 -14.97 -17.38
CA ASN A 165 6.50 -15.25 -18.78
C ASN A 165 5.60 -14.18 -19.47
N SER A 166 5.02 -13.25 -18.72
CA SER A 166 4.06 -12.28 -19.28
C SER A 166 4.41 -10.82 -19.01
N SER A 167 5.26 -10.56 -18.03
CA SER A 167 5.57 -9.20 -17.61
C SER A 167 6.95 -8.73 -18.11
N LYS A 168 7.21 -7.44 -17.94
CA LYS A 168 8.46 -6.82 -18.37
C LYS A 168 9.58 -7.08 -17.34
N PRO A 169 10.71 -7.66 -17.74
CA PRO A 169 11.88 -7.76 -16.88
C PRO A 169 12.56 -6.40 -16.69
N TYR A 170 13.15 -6.22 -15.51
CA TYR A 170 14.07 -5.16 -15.17
C TYR A 170 15.40 -5.77 -14.76
N GLY A 171 16.46 -4.97 -14.62
CA GLY A 171 17.80 -5.47 -14.33
C GLY A 171 17.85 -6.46 -13.15
N GLY A 172 18.66 -7.50 -13.25
CA GLY A 172 18.71 -8.62 -12.33
C GLY A 172 17.47 -9.54 -12.44
N GLU A 173 16.99 -10.02 -11.30
CA GLU A 173 15.82 -10.93 -11.25
C GLU A 173 14.47 -10.18 -11.11
N TYR A 174 14.48 -8.84 -11.18
CA TYR A 174 13.27 -8.04 -10.95
C TYR A 174 12.32 -8.09 -12.15
N MET A 175 11.03 -8.27 -11.83
CA MET A 175 9.92 -8.25 -12.78
C MET A 175 8.94 -7.13 -12.43
N SER A 176 8.27 -6.59 -13.45
CA SER A 176 7.21 -5.60 -13.24
C SER A 176 5.94 -6.25 -12.70
N LEU A 177 5.43 -5.74 -11.59
CA LEU A 177 4.10 -6.04 -11.06
C LEU A 177 3.09 -4.93 -11.44
N ALA A 178 3.29 -4.26 -12.58
CA ALA A 178 2.36 -3.24 -13.01
C ALA A 178 0.92 -3.79 -13.11
N LYS A 179 -0.04 -2.91 -12.82
CA LYS A 179 -1.47 -3.25 -12.71
C LYS A 179 -2.00 -4.11 -13.87
N ASN A 180 -1.58 -3.83 -15.10
CA ASN A 180 -2.01 -4.56 -16.29
C ASN A 180 -1.55 -6.04 -16.30
N TYR A 181 -0.40 -6.36 -15.72
CA TYR A 181 0.06 -7.74 -15.60
C TYR A 181 -0.71 -8.47 -14.48
N VAL A 182 -0.78 -7.88 -13.30
CA VAL A 182 -1.45 -8.51 -12.15
C VAL A 182 -2.94 -8.77 -12.44
N LYS A 183 -3.67 -7.79 -13.02
CA LYS A 183 -5.11 -7.92 -13.31
C LYS A 183 -5.45 -8.96 -14.35
N ASN A 184 -4.51 -9.32 -15.24
CA ASN A 184 -4.71 -10.28 -16.31
C ASN A 184 -4.39 -11.73 -15.89
N PHE A 185 -3.90 -11.94 -14.69
CA PHE A 185 -3.72 -13.28 -14.15
C PHE A 185 -5.07 -13.95 -13.92
N GLY A 186 -5.26 -15.12 -14.52
CA GLY A 186 -6.50 -15.88 -14.40
C GLY A 186 -6.58 -16.62 -13.06
N ILE A 187 -7.52 -16.24 -12.22
CA ILE A 187 -7.81 -16.96 -10.97
C ILE A 187 -8.61 -18.21 -11.29
N ILE A 188 -8.09 -19.37 -10.87
CA ILE A 188 -8.77 -20.64 -11.09
C ILE A 188 -10.07 -20.73 -10.28
N ASN A 189 -11.14 -21.19 -10.92
CA ASN A 189 -12.41 -21.43 -10.24
C ASN A 189 -12.32 -22.72 -9.41
N MET A 190 -12.38 -22.59 -8.10
CA MET A 190 -12.37 -23.70 -7.15
C MET A 190 -13.79 -24.01 -6.70
N SER A 191 -14.15 -25.31 -6.63
CA SER A 191 -15.36 -25.71 -5.92
C SER A 191 -15.28 -25.31 -4.44
N PRO A 192 -16.41 -25.21 -3.72
CA PRO A 192 -16.40 -24.87 -2.28
C PRO A 192 -15.48 -25.78 -1.46
N ARG A 193 -15.48 -27.08 -1.75
CA ARG A 193 -14.61 -28.05 -1.08
C ARG A 193 -13.13 -27.81 -1.37
N GLN A 194 -12.78 -27.53 -2.62
CA GLN A 194 -11.40 -27.20 -3.01
C GLN A 194 -10.91 -25.92 -2.34
N ARG A 195 -11.78 -24.88 -2.31
CA ARG A 195 -11.46 -23.63 -1.66
C ARG A 195 -11.25 -23.81 -0.15
N MET A 196 -12.10 -24.59 0.51
CA MET A 196 -11.94 -24.90 1.94
C MET A 196 -10.59 -25.56 2.21
N ILE A 197 -10.27 -26.65 1.49
CA ILE A 197 -8.97 -27.33 1.63
C ILE A 197 -7.81 -26.37 1.36
N PHE A 198 -7.88 -25.58 0.31
CA PHE A 198 -6.83 -24.62 -0.04
C PHE A 198 -6.61 -23.55 1.04
N MET A 199 -7.67 -23.06 1.66
CA MET A 199 -7.57 -22.06 2.73
C MET A 199 -6.94 -22.61 4.01
N GLU A 200 -7.06 -23.89 4.28
CA GLU A 200 -6.45 -24.58 5.43
C GLU A 200 -4.93 -24.82 5.26
N LEU A 201 -4.39 -24.81 4.03
CA LEU A 201 -2.96 -24.97 3.80
C LEU A 201 -2.18 -23.80 4.41
N THR A 202 -1.13 -24.07 5.17
CA THR A 202 -0.27 -23.04 5.79
C THR A 202 1.13 -23.01 5.21
N GLU A 203 1.63 -24.16 4.79
CA GLU A 203 2.97 -24.29 4.25
C GLU A 203 3.03 -23.85 2.79
N GLN A 204 3.97 -22.95 2.47
CA GLN A 204 4.11 -22.42 1.10
C GLN A 204 4.31 -23.53 0.06
N LYS A 205 5.06 -24.59 0.43
CA LYS A 205 5.27 -25.73 -0.45
C LYS A 205 3.97 -26.45 -0.80
N GLU A 206 3.09 -26.68 0.16
CA GLU A 206 1.79 -27.32 -0.05
C GLU A 206 0.87 -26.45 -0.91
N ILE A 207 0.87 -25.13 -0.67
CA ILE A 207 0.15 -24.14 -1.47
C ILE A 207 0.61 -24.20 -2.93
N ASP A 208 1.92 -24.18 -3.17
CA ASP A 208 2.50 -24.24 -4.50
C ASP A 208 2.19 -25.57 -5.22
N GLU A 209 2.28 -26.69 -4.54
CA GLU A 209 1.92 -28.01 -5.08
C GLU A 209 0.44 -28.10 -5.43
N TYR A 210 -0.43 -27.63 -4.53
CA TYR A 210 -1.88 -27.63 -4.75
C TYR A 210 -2.26 -26.79 -5.98
N LEU A 211 -1.76 -25.56 -6.06
CA LEU A 211 -2.02 -24.66 -7.20
C LEU A 211 -1.42 -25.21 -8.51
N SER A 212 -0.19 -25.73 -8.45
CA SER A 212 0.46 -26.33 -9.64
C SER A 212 -0.33 -27.48 -10.24
N ASN A 213 -0.96 -28.30 -9.40
CA ASN A 213 -1.85 -29.36 -9.84
C ASN A 213 -3.14 -28.80 -10.46
N LEU A 214 -3.77 -27.82 -9.85
CA LEU A 214 -5.00 -27.19 -10.36
C LEU A 214 -4.77 -26.47 -11.70
N TYR A 215 -3.68 -25.72 -11.82
CA TYR A 215 -3.32 -25.03 -13.06
C TYR A 215 -2.67 -25.95 -14.10
N LYS A 216 -2.44 -27.22 -13.78
CA LYS A 216 -1.77 -28.22 -14.64
C LYS A 216 -0.36 -27.82 -15.08
N LEU A 217 0.39 -27.17 -14.19
CA LEU A 217 1.71 -26.60 -14.45
C LEU A 217 2.85 -27.33 -13.73
N LYS A 218 2.60 -28.54 -13.16
CA LYS A 218 3.55 -29.26 -12.31
C LYS A 218 4.95 -29.43 -12.94
N ALA A 219 5.02 -29.77 -14.23
CA ALA A 219 6.31 -29.94 -14.93
C ALA A 219 7.02 -28.60 -15.21
N ALA A 220 6.29 -27.51 -15.43
CA ALA A 220 6.86 -26.21 -15.73
C ALA A 220 7.41 -25.49 -14.49
N ILE A 221 6.77 -25.72 -13.32
CA ILE A 221 7.11 -25.00 -12.08
C ILE A 221 8.25 -25.69 -11.30
N SER A 222 8.52 -26.97 -11.53
CA SER A 222 9.67 -27.66 -10.92
C SER A 222 11.04 -27.08 -11.34
N LEU A 223 11.07 -26.22 -12.35
CA LEU A 223 12.26 -25.52 -12.85
C LEU A 223 12.50 -24.15 -12.16
N TYR A 224 11.60 -23.71 -11.27
CA TYR A 224 11.64 -22.45 -10.53
C TYR A 224 11.55 -22.67 -9.01
#